data_d273921e221a3b614f873d5743a1668d
#
_entry.id   d273921e221a3b614f873d5743a1668d
#
_cell.length_a   1.000
_cell.length_b   1.000
_cell.length_c   1.000
_cell.angle_alpha   90.00
_cell.angle_beta   90.00
_cell.angle_gamma   90.00
#
_symmetry.space_group_name_H-M   'P 1'
#
loop_
_entity.id
_entity.type
_entity.pdbx_description
1 polymer ?
#
loop_
_entity_poly.entity_id
_entity_poly.type
_entity_poly.pdbx_seq_one_letter_code
_entity_poly.pdbx_strand_id
1 'polypeptide(L)' 'MLVGEVFLESMSTGIITQQEIDWLTTHQAGFSREEEAMALKLGRLLDEGKIQIGCRLLSPPNGSYPPPTV' A
#
# COMPACT_ATOMS: atom_id res chain seq x y z
N MET A 1 3.35 -4.19 -11.44
CA MET A 1 2.71 -3.34 -10.41
C MET A 1 2.61 -1.91 -10.93
N LEU A 2 1.51 -1.27 -10.71
CA LEU A 2 1.30 0.10 -11.16
C LEU A 2 1.04 1.00 -9.96
N VAL A 3 1.46 2.25 -10.06
CA VAL A 3 1.25 3.21 -8.97
C VAL A 3 -0.23 3.36 -8.65
N GLY A 4 -1.08 3.41 -9.68
CA GLY A 4 -2.51 3.51 -9.47
C GLY A 4 -3.09 2.34 -8.71
N GLU A 5 -2.58 1.14 -8.96
CA GLU A 5 -3.01 -0.05 -8.24
C GLU A 5 -2.60 0.02 -6.78
N VAL A 6 -1.35 0.43 -6.52
CA VAL A 6 -0.87 0.57 -5.16
C VAL A 6 -1.71 1.59 -4.41
N PHE A 7 -2.00 2.70 -5.07
CA PHE A 7 -2.80 3.77 -4.49
C PHE A 7 -4.18 3.27 -4.11
N LEU A 8 -4.86 2.60 -5.03
CA LEU A 8 -6.21 2.09 -4.79
C LEU A 8 -6.23 1.03 -3.70
N GLU A 9 -5.26 0.12 -3.70
CA GLU A 9 -5.18 -0.91 -2.69
C GLU A 9 -4.94 -0.30 -1.32
N SER A 10 -4.05 0.66 -1.23
CA SER A 10 -3.74 1.31 0.03
C SER A 10 -4.94 2.07 0.57
N MET A 11 -5.67 2.74 -0.31
CA MET A 11 -6.87 3.47 0.11
C MET A 11 -7.99 2.54 0.52
N SER A 12 -8.11 1.40 -0.15
CA SER A 12 -9.17 0.45 0.16
C SER A 12 -8.92 -0.30 1.45
N THR A 13 -7.67 -0.65 1.72
CA THR A 13 -7.34 -1.48 2.88
C THR A 13 -6.81 -0.67 4.06
N GLY A 14 -6.35 0.54 3.82
CA GLY A 14 -5.69 1.35 4.84
C GLY A 14 -4.27 0.88 5.10
N ILE A 15 -3.72 0.03 4.25
CA ILE A 15 -2.39 -0.55 4.44
C ILE A 15 -1.59 -0.46 3.16
N ILE A 16 -0.33 -0.07 3.30
CA ILE A 16 0.61 -0.16 2.20
C ILE A 16 1.73 -1.09 2.67
N THR A 17 2.20 -1.98 1.81
CA THR A 17 3.22 -2.93 2.20
C THR A 17 4.60 -2.34 2.00
N GLN A 18 5.57 -2.86 2.75
CA GLN A 18 6.95 -2.45 2.60
C GLN A 18 7.44 -2.71 1.17
N GLN A 19 7.01 -3.80 0.59
CA GLN A 19 7.37 -4.15 -0.77
C GLN A 19 6.89 -3.10 -1.76
N GLU A 20 5.69 -2.60 -1.55
CA GLU A 20 5.13 -1.55 -2.40
C GLU A 20 5.89 -0.24 -2.24
N ILE A 21 6.27 0.09 -1.02
CA ILE A 21 7.06 1.28 -0.75
C ILE A 21 8.42 1.18 -1.45
N ASP A 22 9.07 0.03 -1.34
CA ASP A 22 10.35 -0.20 -1.99
C ASP A 22 10.23 -0.08 -3.50
N TRP A 23 9.16 -0.64 -4.05
CA TRP A 23 8.92 -0.57 -5.48
C TRP A 23 8.73 0.89 -5.93
N LEU A 24 7.93 1.64 -5.18
CA LEU A 24 7.70 3.05 -5.50
C LEU A 24 9.00 3.85 -5.47
N THR A 25 9.80 3.63 -4.44
CA THR A 25 11.07 4.33 -4.29
C THR A 25 12.03 3.98 -5.43
N THR A 26 12.06 2.72 -5.82
CA THR A 26 12.97 2.26 -6.87
C THR A 26 12.57 2.82 -8.23
N HIS A 27 11.29 2.97 -8.47
CA HIS A 27 10.80 3.35 -9.80
C HIS A 27 10.40 4.82 -9.92
N GLN A 28 10.60 5.59 -8.87
CA GLN A 28 10.09 6.97 -8.86
C GLN A 28 10.67 7.85 -9.96
N ALA A 29 11.87 7.58 -10.40
CA ALA A 29 12.49 8.38 -11.44
C ALA A 29 11.77 8.22 -12.78
N GLY A 30 11.07 7.12 -12.98
CA GLY A 30 10.34 6.87 -14.21
C GLY A 30 8.86 7.20 -14.14
N PHE A 31 8.39 7.76 -13.04
CA PHE A 31 6.98 8.06 -12.89
C PHE A 31 6.56 9.23 -13.75
N SER A 32 5.35 9.15 -14.29
CA SER A 32 4.74 10.28 -14.94
C SER A 32 4.35 11.29 -13.86
N ARG A 33 3.94 12.46 -14.28
CA ARG A 33 3.53 13.49 -13.34
C ARG A 33 2.36 13.03 -12.47
N GLU A 34 1.44 12.31 -13.07
CA GLU A 34 0.29 11.80 -12.33
C GLU A 34 0.69 10.72 -11.35
N GLU A 35 1.60 9.85 -11.77
CA GLU A 35 2.08 8.80 -10.89
C GLU A 35 2.85 9.38 -9.71
N GLU A 36 3.64 10.41 -9.98
CA GLU A 36 4.38 11.07 -8.93
C GLU A 36 3.44 11.71 -7.92
N ALA A 37 2.37 12.34 -8.40
CA ALA A 37 1.40 12.96 -7.52
C ALA A 37 0.71 11.93 -6.63
N MET A 38 0.41 10.75 -7.17
CA MET A 38 -0.18 9.69 -6.38
C MET A 38 0.80 9.17 -5.32
N ALA A 39 2.06 9.01 -5.70
CA ALA A 39 3.07 8.55 -4.75
C ALA A 39 3.28 9.55 -3.62
N LEU A 40 3.28 10.82 -3.93
CA LEU A 40 3.38 11.87 -2.92
C LEU A 40 2.18 11.86 -1.98
N LYS A 41 1.00 11.63 -2.52
CA LYS A 41 -0.19 11.55 -1.71
C LYS A 41 -0.14 10.37 -0.76
N LEU A 42 0.37 9.23 -1.23
CA LEU A 42 0.55 8.07 -0.37
C LEU A 42 1.49 8.39 0.78
N GLY A 43 2.59 9.08 0.50
CA GLY A 43 3.52 9.49 1.55
C GLY A 43 2.87 10.40 2.57
N ARG A 44 2.02 11.31 2.11
CA ARG A 44 1.29 12.18 3.01
C ARG A 44 0.32 11.42 3.89
N LEU A 45 -0.40 10.47 3.30
CA LEU A 45 -1.36 9.66 4.05
C LEU A 45 -0.65 8.84 5.11
N LEU A 46 0.55 8.36 4.82
CA LEU A 46 1.36 7.67 5.81
C LEU A 46 1.74 8.60 6.95
N ASP A 47 2.18 9.80 6.63
CA ASP A 47 2.57 10.78 7.64
C ASP A 47 1.39 11.17 8.52
N GLU A 48 0.21 11.24 7.95
CA GLU A 48 -0.99 11.62 8.68
C GLU A 48 -1.60 10.44 9.43
N GLY A 49 -1.09 9.25 9.25
CA GLY A 49 -1.61 8.07 9.90
C GLY A 49 -2.90 7.54 9.30
N LYS A 50 -3.25 7.96 8.10
CA LYS A 50 -4.47 7.50 7.44
C LYS A 50 -4.29 6.16 6.76
N ILE A 51 -3.06 5.81 6.42
CA ILE A 51 -2.71 4.47 6.00
C ILE A 51 -1.49 4.07 6.79
N GLN A 52 -1.24 2.79 6.90
CA GLN A 52 -0.15 2.28 7.70
C GLN A 52 0.65 1.26 6.92
N ILE A 53 1.92 1.12 7.28
CA ILE A 53 2.75 0.08 6.70
C ILE A 53 2.41 -1.22 7.39
N GLY A 54 2.13 -2.25 6.61
CA GLY A 54 1.78 -3.55 7.17
C GLY A 54 1.76 -4.62 6.11
N CYS A 55 1.18 -5.77 6.47
CA CYS A 55 1.02 -6.88 5.57
C CYS A 55 -0.40 -6.95 5.10
N ARG A 56 -0.61 -7.01 3.81
CA ARG A 56 -1.92 -7.25 3.27
C ARG A 56 -2.00 -8.69 2.91
N LEU A 57 -2.80 -9.41 3.66
CA LEU A 57 -2.92 -10.80 3.38
C LEU A 57 -3.96 -10.98 2.36
N LEU A 58 -3.63 -11.72 1.36
CA LEU A 58 -4.55 -11.93 0.43
C LEU A 58 -5.32 -12.97 0.83
N SER A 59 -6.00 -13.00 1.37
CA SER A 59 -6.88 -13.97 1.59
C SER A 59 -6.60 -15.03 2.13
N PRO A 60 -6.69 -15.17 2.92
CA PRO A 60 -6.56 -16.25 3.49
C PRO A 60 -7.71 -16.87 3.48
N PRO A 61 -7.88 -17.51 2.98
CA PRO A 61 -8.95 -18.12 2.87
C PRO A 61 -9.34 -18.60 4.09
N ASN A 62 -9.50 -18.98 4.31
CA ASN A 62 -9.81 -19.52 5.20
C ASN A 62 -9.55 -18.99 6.26
N GLY A 63 -9.63 -18.49 6.20
CA GLY A 63 -9.46 -17.93 6.97
C GLY A 63 -8.95 -18.01 7.88
N SER A 64 -8.80 -18.24 7.88
CA SER A 64 -8.44 -18.27 8.55
C SER A 64 -7.88 -18.01 9.41
N TYR A 65 -7.89 -17.87 9.89
CA TYR A 65 -7.30 -17.59 10.73
C TYR A 65 -7.73 -17.49 11.83
N PRO A 66 -7.51 -17.73 12.39
CA PRO A 66 -7.71 -17.88 13.35
C PRO A 66 -8.08 -17.28 14.21
N PRO A 67 -8.39 -17.37 14.76
CA PRO A 67 -8.77 -16.81 15.41
C PRO A 67 -8.34 -16.76 16.53
N PRO A 68 -8.09 -16.58 16.84
CA PRO A 68 -7.62 -16.43 17.69
C PRO A 68 -7.80 -16.79 18.75
N THR A 69 -8.10 -17.04 18.94
CA THR A 69 -8.27 -17.32 19.77
C THR A 69 -8.30 -17.39 20.51
N VAL A 70 -8.27 -17.43 20.72
CA VAL A 70 -8.38 -17.50 21.34
C VAL A 70 -8.37 -17.42 21.80
#